data_c30fbcc0edf018d7c6808f48a470573f
#
_entry.id   c30fbcc0edf018d7c6808f48a470573f
#
_cell.length_a   1.000
_cell.length_b   1.000
_cell.length_c   1.000
_cell.angle_alpha   90.00
_cell.angle_beta   90.00
_cell.angle_gamma   90.00
#
_symmetry.space_group_name_H-M   'P 1'
#
loop_
_entity.id
_entity.type
_entity.pdbx_description
1 polymer ?
#
loop_
_entity_poly.entity_id
_entity_poly.type
_entity_poly.pdbx_seq_one_letter_code
_entity_poly.pdbx_strand_id
1 'polypeptide(L)'
;MFKKRLISISLVVTLLISAKIMISDHLAKAHTLMVTANYTKESPEGIDDPKWREAQAVQLLVEGREKSTGDNGTVSTWSLYTDDSLYFLFKWKDPTRSITKQSWKYDGKNWHHLQGNEDRIALLFEITRIDKFATRGCAVTCHSPADEPRDNWKLATKTVTEKGDLWHWKAARSAPYNYADDAWLTVAGSPTGSYRETGRRKDAGKGGDLKNQTEDGTQPLYMQDPFKKPSVPEFLLLEEATKITDYSIFKAGDKIPFRLPIKPSGSRFDVKSISRYANGGWMVMLYRKLDTGHEDDVVFNSMKNYGFALAIFDDSGSDHSKTTEPMTLSFARK
;
A
#
# COMPACT_ATOMS: atom_id res chain seq x y z
N MET A 1 3.42 -30.28 62.67
CA MET A 1 2.58 -29.11 62.35
C MET A 1 3.11 -28.24 61.21
N PHE A 2 4.40 -28.23 60.89
CA PHE A 2 5.01 -27.36 59.85
C PHE A 2 4.78 -27.79 58.39
N LYS A 3 4.63 -29.10 58.08
CA LYS A 3 4.44 -29.58 56.70
C LYS A 3 3.08 -29.21 56.04
N LYS A 4 1.99 -29.09 56.84
CA LYS A 4 0.66 -28.74 56.31
C LYS A 4 0.52 -27.26 55.92
N ARG A 5 1.27 -26.34 56.53
CA ARG A 5 1.24 -24.90 56.19
C ARG A 5 1.99 -24.57 54.89
N LEU A 6 3.06 -25.30 54.58
CA LEU A 6 3.83 -25.07 53.33
C LEU A 6 3.05 -25.50 52.07
N ILE A 7 2.28 -26.58 52.16
CA ILE A 7 1.46 -27.06 51.02
C ILE A 7 0.30 -26.08 50.74
N SER A 8 -0.31 -25.47 51.77
CA SER A 8 -1.39 -24.47 51.59
C SER A 8 -0.88 -23.17 50.93
N ILE A 9 0.31 -22.70 51.29
CA ILE A 9 0.89 -21.48 50.71
C ILE A 9 1.29 -21.71 49.25
N SER A 10 1.86 -22.87 48.91
CA SER A 10 2.22 -23.20 47.51
C SER A 10 0.98 -23.28 46.60
N LEU A 11 -0.13 -23.85 47.09
CA LEU A 11 -1.37 -23.99 46.34
C LEU A 11 -2.04 -22.61 46.06
N VAL A 12 -2.01 -21.71 47.04
CA VAL A 12 -2.58 -20.35 46.92
C VAL A 12 -1.75 -19.50 45.96
N VAL A 13 -0.40 -19.60 45.99
CA VAL A 13 0.47 -18.89 45.05
C VAL A 13 0.28 -19.38 43.63
N THR A 14 0.13 -20.71 43.43
CA THR A 14 -0.11 -21.28 42.09
C THR A 14 -1.49 -20.85 41.54
N LEU A 15 -2.52 -20.80 42.37
CA LEU A 15 -3.85 -20.32 41.98
C LEU A 15 -3.86 -18.83 41.64
N LEU A 16 -3.11 -17.99 42.36
CA LEU A 16 -3.00 -16.55 42.09
C LEU A 16 -2.20 -16.26 40.82
N ILE A 17 -1.17 -17.05 40.51
CA ILE A 17 -0.41 -16.96 39.27
C ILE A 17 -1.28 -17.39 38.07
N SER A 18 -2.01 -18.50 38.19
CA SER A 18 -2.93 -18.99 37.15
C SER A 18 -4.07 -17.98 36.89
N ALA A 19 -4.62 -17.36 37.94
CA ALA A 19 -5.64 -16.33 37.82
C ALA A 19 -5.09 -15.04 37.16
N LYS A 20 -3.85 -14.63 37.48
CA LYS A 20 -3.20 -13.49 36.79
C LYS A 20 -2.94 -13.78 35.33
N ILE A 21 -2.52 -14.98 34.96
CA ILE A 21 -2.31 -15.38 33.55
C ILE A 21 -3.66 -15.41 32.83
N MET A 22 -4.72 -15.96 33.38
CA MET A 22 -6.05 -15.94 32.76
C MET A 22 -6.67 -14.56 32.67
N ILE A 23 -6.42 -13.66 33.63
CA ILE A 23 -6.87 -12.26 33.57
C ILE A 23 -6.05 -11.48 32.51
N SER A 24 -4.74 -11.78 32.36
CA SER A 24 -3.89 -11.21 31.33
C SER A 24 -4.35 -11.61 29.91
N ASP A 25 -4.71 -12.88 29.70
CA ASP A 25 -5.22 -13.35 28.41
C ASP A 25 -6.64 -12.82 28.08
N HIS A 26 -7.44 -12.47 29.09
CA HIS A 26 -8.77 -11.87 28.89
C HIS A 26 -8.71 -10.36 28.62
N LEU A 27 -7.61 -9.67 28.93
CA LEU A 27 -7.43 -8.24 28.72
C LEU A 27 -6.74 -7.89 27.39
N ALA A 28 -6.18 -8.85 26.69
CA ALA A 28 -5.69 -8.70 25.32
C ALA A 28 -6.80 -8.90 24.27
N LYS A 29 -7.97 -8.29 24.45
CA LYS A 29 -8.84 -8.02 23.30
C LYS A 29 -8.05 -7.07 22.41
N ALA A 30 -7.56 -7.57 21.28
CA ALA A 30 -6.98 -6.73 20.25
C ALA A 30 -7.97 -5.59 19.98
N HIS A 31 -7.60 -4.37 20.34
CA HIS A 31 -8.36 -3.19 19.97
C HIS A 31 -8.32 -3.12 18.44
N THR A 32 -9.44 -3.39 17.81
CA THR A 32 -9.57 -3.20 16.36
C THR A 32 -9.91 -1.73 16.12
N LEU A 33 -9.04 -1.03 15.39
CA LEU A 33 -9.30 0.35 14.99
C LEU A 33 -10.45 0.39 13.98
N MET A 34 -11.48 1.18 14.29
CA MET A 34 -12.64 1.36 13.42
C MET A 34 -12.48 2.61 12.57
N VAL A 35 -12.51 2.46 11.26
CA VAL A 35 -12.65 3.55 10.30
C VAL A 35 -14.07 3.53 9.78
N THR A 36 -14.85 4.55 10.10
CA THR A 36 -16.25 4.64 9.68
C THR A 36 -16.37 5.50 8.44
N ALA A 37 -16.86 4.93 7.35
CA ALA A 37 -17.25 5.69 6.17
C ALA A 37 -18.59 6.38 6.43
N ASN A 38 -18.62 7.70 6.39
CA ASN A 38 -19.84 8.48 6.54
C ASN A 38 -20.52 8.62 5.19
N TYR A 39 -21.86 8.55 5.20
CA TYR A 39 -22.64 8.75 3.97
C TYR A 39 -22.59 10.21 3.53
N THR A 40 -22.38 10.43 2.25
CA THR A 40 -22.56 11.72 1.59
C THR A 40 -23.34 11.53 0.30
N LYS A 41 -24.23 12.48 -0.02
CA LYS A 41 -25.07 12.40 -1.20
C LYS A 41 -24.27 12.58 -2.50
N GLU A 42 -23.25 13.40 -2.44
CA GLU A 42 -22.41 13.77 -3.59
C GLU A 42 -20.97 13.33 -3.35
N SER A 43 -20.31 12.91 -4.42
CA SER A 43 -18.88 12.54 -4.38
C SER A 43 -18.01 13.72 -3.95
N PRO A 44 -16.97 13.49 -3.11
CA PRO A 44 -15.97 14.53 -2.89
C PRO A 44 -15.18 14.77 -4.19
N GLU A 45 -15.01 16.03 -4.56
CA GLU A 45 -14.33 16.43 -5.79
C GLU A 45 -12.80 16.32 -5.71
N GLY A 46 -12.26 16.23 -4.50
CA GLY A 46 -10.82 16.15 -4.31
C GLY A 46 -10.38 16.18 -2.84
N ILE A 47 -9.09 16.39 -2.66
CA ILE A 47 -8.41 16.36 -1.35
C ILE A 47 -8.90 17.48 -0.41
N ASP A 48 -9.24 18.65 -0.97
CA ASP A 48 -9.63 19.84 -0.19
C ASP A 48 -11.15 20.03 -0.11
N ASP A 49 -11.93 19.06 -0.60
CA ASP A 49 -13.38 19.14 -0.57
C ASP A 49 -13.89 19.28 0.88
N PRO A 50 -14.78 20.27 1.17
CA PRO A 50 -15.33 20.48 2.50
C PRO A 50 -16.13 19.28 3.04
N LYS A 51 -16.60 18.37 2.19
CA LYS A 51 -17.29 17.14 2.60
C LYS A 51 -16.44 16.25 3.51
N TRP A 52 -15.13 16.34 3.43
CA TRP A 52 -14.24 15.62 4.36
C TRP A 52 -14.41 16.02 5.83
N ARG A 53 -15.04 17.16 6.12
CA ARG A 53 -15.39 17.59 7.48
C ARG A 53 -16.56 16.78 8.06
N GLU A 54 -17.34 16.12 7.22
CA GLU A 54 -18.44 15.25 7.63
C GLU A 54 -17.93 13.89 8.13
N ALA A 55 -16.70 13.51 7.75
CA ALA A 55 -16.07 12.27 8.18
C ALA A 55 -15.23 12.48 9.44
N GLN A 56 -15.32 11.53 10.37
CA GLN A 56 -14.46 11.51 11.53
C GLN A 56 -13.04 11.10 11.13
N ALA A 57 -12.05 11.91 11.50
CA ALA A 57 -10.65 11.56 11.32
C ALA A 57 -10.26 10.44 12.30
N VAL A 58 -9.65 9.39 11.79
CA VAL A 58 -9.04 8.31 12.57
C VAL A 58 -7.52 8.42 12.43
N GLN A 59 -6.81 8.40 13.56
CA GLN A 59 -5.35 8.39 13.58
C GLN A 59 -4.86 6.96 13.63
N LEU A 60 -4.22 6.53 12.55
CA LEU A 60 -3.64 5.21 12.43
C LEU A 60 -2.15 5.28 12.79
N LEU A 61 -1.76 4.65 13.87
CA LEU A 61 -0.35 4.50 14.20
C LEU A 61 0.28 3.47 13.25
N VAL A 62 1.36 3.86 12.59
CA VAL A 62 2.15 2.98 11.70
C VAL A 62 3.56 2.85 12.25
N GLU A 63 4.08 1.63 12.21
CA GLU A 63 5.42 1.30 12.65
C GLU A 63 6.21 0.65 11.52
N GLY A 64 7.41 1.17 11.29
CA GLY A 64 8.40 0.59 10.40
C GLY A 64 9.17 -0.52 11.08
N ARG A 65 9.94 -1.26 10.29
CA ARG A 65 10.94 -2.21 10.80
C ARG A 65 12.22 -1.45 11.16
N GLU A 66 13.06 -2.02 12.05
CA GLU A 66 14.35 -1.44 12.48
C GLU A 66 15.26 -1.00 11.33
N LYS A 67 15.04 -1.51 10.11
CA LYS A 67 15.84 -1.19 8.91
C LYS A 67 14.97 -0.63 7.76
N SER A 68 13.71 -0.28 8.02
CA SER A 68 12.89 0.36 7.00
C SER A 68 13.24 1.85 6.92
N THR A 69 13.16 2.41 5.73
CA THR A 69 13.31 3.87 5.53
C THR A 69 12.05 4.62 6.00
N GLY A 70 10.95 3.90 6.26
CA GLY A 70 9.72 4.50 6.76
C GLY A 70 9.80 4.85 8.23
N ASP A 71 9.52 6.09 8.56
CA ASP A 71 9.43 6.56 9.93
C ASP A 71 8.22 5.97 10.66
N ASN A 72 8.39 5.69 11.96
CA ASN A 72 7.26 5.45 12.82
C ASN A 72 6.43 6.72 12.90
N GLY A 73 5.19 6.66 12.49
CA GLY A 73 4.37 7.85 12.37
C GLY A 73 2.89 7.57 12.47
N THR A 74 2.13 8.60 12.15
CA THR A 74 0.68 8.56 12.17
C THR A 74 0.13 8.90 10.81
N VAL A 75 -0.83 8.09 10.34
CA VAL A 75 -1.63 8.37 9.14
C VAL A 75 -3.01 8.83 9.58
N SER A 76 -3.35 10.06 9.28
CA SER A 76 -4.73 10.55 9.45
C SER A 76 -5.58 10.04 8.31
N THR A 77 -6.71 9.40 8.62
CA THR A 77 -7.58 8.75 7.66
C THR A 77 -9.01 9.21 7.83
N TRP A 78 -9.67 9.55 6.73
CA TRP A 78 -11.11 9.83 6.63
C TRP A 78 -11.72 8.91 5.61
N SER A 79 -12.99 8.54 5.81
CA SER A 79 -13.71 7.76 4.83
C SER A 79 -15.13 8.30 4.62
N LEU A 80 -15.53 8.36 3.36
CA LEU A 80 -16.87 8.73 2.92
C LEU A 80 -17.39 7.65 1.97
N TYR A 81 -18.69 7.53 1.83
CA TYR A 81 -19.30 6.73 0.79
C TYR A 81 -20.55 7.38 0.22
N THR A 82 -20.83 7.10 -1.04
CA THR A 82 -22.07 7.44 -1.74
C THR A 82 -22.91 6.18 -1.97
N ASP A 83 -23.95 6.28 -2.77
CA ASP A 83 -24.75 5.12 -3.16
C ASP A 83 -23.97 4.09 -3.98
N ASP A 84 -22.91 4.51 -4.67
CA ASP A 84 -22.17 3.68 -5.61
C ASP A 84 -20.64 3.59 -5.36
N SER A 85 -20.08 4.44 -4.51
CA SER A 85 -18.62 4.57 -4.39
C SER A 85 -18.15 4.74 -2.95
N LEU A 86 -16.93 4.24 -2.67
CA LEU A 86 -16.19 4.38 -1.42
C LEU A 86 -14.98 5.27 -1.64
N TYR A 87 -14.75 6.17 -0.69
CA TYR A 87 -13.69 7.17 -0.72
C TYR A 87 -12.87 7.12 0.57
N PHE A 88 -11.55 7.18 0.43
CA PHE A 88 -10.62 7.39 1.53
C PHE A 88 -9.78 8.61 1.26
N LEU A 89 -9.48 9.39 2.30
CA LEU A 89 -8.45 10.41 2.30
C LEU A 89 -7.42 10.05 3.36
N PHE A 90 -6.15 9.98 2.94
CA PHE A 90 -5.01 9.71 3.81
C PHE A 90 -4.10 10.93 3.85
N LYS A 91 -3.58 11.25 5.05
CA LYS A 91 -2.55 12.28 5.23
C LYS A 91 -1.47 11.76 6.16
N TRP A 92 -0.22 11.84 5.75
CA TRP A 92 0.92 11.48 6.60
C TRP A 92 2.08 12.45 6.40
N LYS A 93 2.93 12.58 7.41
CA LYS A 93 4.18 13.31 7.33
C LYS A 93 5.21 12.50 6.58
N ASP A 94 5.93 13.15 5.69
CA ASP A 94 7.02 12.61 4.91
C ASP A 94 7.95 13.77 4.59
N PRO A 95 9.16 13.82 5.17
CA PRO A 95 10.08 14.94 4.98
C PRO A 95 10.66 14.99 3.56
N THR A 96 10.60 13.88 2.82
CA THR A 96 11.11 13.73 1.47
C THR A 96 9.98 13.48 0.48
N ARG A 97 10.12 13.99 -0.72
CA ARG A 97 9.17 13.75 -1.82
C ARG A 97 9.81 12.79 -2.81
N SER A 98 9.58 11.51 -2.65
CA SER A 98 10.19 10.48 -3.47
C SER A 98 9.25 10.06 -4.61
N ILE A 99 9.40 10.71 -5.76
CA ILE A 99 8.58 10.52 -6.96
C ILE A 99 9.33 9.84 -8.11
N THR A 100 10.51 9.29 -7.84
CA THR A 100 11.31 8.60 -8.84
C THR A 100 11.73 7.23 -8.33
N LYS A 101 11.94 6.30 -9.25
CA LYS A 101 12.42 4.98 -8.93
C LYS A 101 13.64 4.64 -9.78
N GLN A 102 14.82 4.64 -9.15
CA GLN A 102 16.08 4.22 -9.77
C GLN A 102 16.39 4.98 -11.08
N SER A 103 16.15 6.30 -11.12
CA SER A 103 16.41 7.10 -12.31
C SER A 103 17.83 6.92 -12.82
N TRP A 104 18.00 7.03 -14.11
CA TRP A 104 19.30 7.08 -14.74
C TRP A 104 19.99 8.41 -14.43
N LYS A 105 21.30 8.37 -14.26
CA LYS A 105 22.20 9.53 -14.21
C LYS A 105 23.40 9.28 -15.10
N TYR A 106 23.75 10.26 -15.94
CA TYR A 106 24.95 10.24 -16.76
C TYR A 106 26.10 10.89 -16.01
N ASP A 107 27.26 10.24 -15.93
CA ASP A 107 28.45 10.78 -15.27
C ASP A 107 29.43 11.50 -16.20
N GLY A 108 29.10 11.58 -17.51
CA GLY A 108 29.94 12.10 -18.57
C GLY A 108 30.62 11.02 -19.40
N LYS A 109 30.51 9.75 -18.98
CA LYS A 109 31.06 8.58 -19.67
C LYS A 109 30.06 7.43 -19.73
N ASN A 110 29.41 7.14 -18.61
CA ASN A 110 28.49 6.01 -18.47
C ASN A 110 27.17 6.45 -17.84
N TRP A 111 26.12 5.67 -18.09
CA TRP A 111 24.86 5.75 -17.39
C TRP A 111 24.85 4.80 -16.21
N HIS A 112 24.31 5.22 -15.08
CA HIS A 112 24.13 4.40 -13.89
C HIS A 112 22.81 4.73 -13.19
N HIS A 113 22.27 3.78 -12.43
CA HIS A 113 21.06 4.00 -11.64
C HIS A 113 21.37 4.77 -10.37
N LEU A 114 20.55 5.79 -10.11
CA LEU A 114 20.50 6.40 -8.79
C LEU A 114 19.88 5.40 -7.80
N GLN A 115 20.34 5.43 -6.58
CA GLN A 115 19.63 4.79 -5.48
C GLN A 115 18.30 5.50 -5.22
N GLY A 116 17.38 4.83 -4.55
CA GLY A 116 16.10 5.39 -4.19
C GLY A 116 14.92 4.73 -4.90
N ASN A 117 13.77 4.98 -4.34
CA ASN A 117 12.48 4.46 -4.78
C ASN A 117 11.43 5.56 -4.69
N GLU A 118 10.18 5.23 -4.90
CA GLU A 118 9.04 6.11 -4.80
C GLU A 118 8.26 5.90 -3.52
N ASP A 119 7.58 6.95 -3.05
CA ASP A 119 6.64 6.86 -1.95
C ASP A 119 5.37 6.13 -2.38
N ARG A 120 4.75 5.40 -1.44
CA ARG A 120 3.55 4.59 -1.73
C ARG A 120 2.64 4.48 -0.52
N ILE A 121 1.37 4.23 -0.82
CA ILE A 121 0.41 3.70 0.14
C ILE A 121 -0.26 2.47 -0.44
N ALA A 122 -0.45 1.44 0.37
CA ALA A 122 -1.15 0.23 -0.02
C ALA A 122 -2.24 -0.11 0.99
N LEU A 123 -3.40 -0.52 0.48
CA LEU A 123 -4.51 -1.08 1.25
C LEU A 123 -4.72 -2.53 0.83
N LEU A 124 -5.08 -3.37 1.79
CA LEU A 124 -5.47 -4.76 1.54
C LEU A 124 -6.79 -5.03 2.24
N PHE A 125 -7.81 -5.45 1.49
CA PHE A 125 -9.12 -5.87 1.98
C PHE A 125 -9.32 -7.37 1.77
N GLU A 126 -10.23 -7.98 2.53
CA GLU A 126 -10.63 -9.37 2.29
C GLU A 126 -11.71 -9.42 1.20
N ILE A 127 -11.45 -10.08 0.08
CA ILE A 127 -12.48 -10.50 -0.90
C ILE A 127 -13.21 -11.72 -0.32
N THR A 128 -12.43 -12.72 0.06
CA THR A 128 -12.87 -13.87 0.84
C THR A 128 -12.12 -13.90 2.16
N ARG A 129 -12.70 -14.55 3.17
CA ARG A 129 -12.10 -14.62 4.49
C ARG A 129 -10.65 -15.15 4.42
N ILE A 130 -9.71 -14.40 5.00
CA ILE A 130 -8.31 -14.78 5.20
C ILE A 130 -8.12 -15.12 6.68
N ASP A 131 -7.57 -16.30 6.97
CA ASP A 131 -7.40 -16.77 8.35
C ASP A 131 -6.62 -15.77 9.20
N LYS A 132 -7.21 -15.35 10.34
CA LYS A 132 -6.67 -14.37 11.30
C LYS A 132 -6.41 -12.95 10.76
N PHE A 133 -6.87 -12.60 9.56
CA PHE A 133 -6.66 -11.24 9.02
C PHE A 133 -7.33 -10.17 9.89
N ALA A 134 -8.56 -10.40 10.33
CA ALA A 134 -9.28 -9.47 11.20
C ALA A 134 -8.61 -9.21 12.56
N THR A 135 -7.68 -10.07 12.99
CA THR A 135 -7.00 -9.94 14.29
C THR A 135 -5.51 -9.65 14.19
N ARG A 136 -4.89 -9.87 13.04
CA ARG A 136 -3.45 -9.70 12.82
C ARG A 136 -3.10 -8.82 11.61
N GLY A 137 -4.11 -8.35 10.87
CA GLY A 137 -3.91 -7.51 9.69
C GLY A 137 -3.03 -8.18 8.63
N CYS A 138 -2.31 -7.38 7.86
CA CYS A 138 -1.45 -7.84 6.75
C CYS A 138 -0.33 -8.81 7.18
N ALA A 139 -0.01 -8.92 8.46
CA ALA A 139 1.05 -9.82 8.93
C ALA A 139 0.81 -11.29 8.53
N VAL A 140 -0.47 -11.69 8.32
CA VAL A 140 -0.79 -13.06 7.88
C VAL A 140 -0.59 -13.31 6.40
N THR A 141 -0.42 -12.25 5.61
CA THR A 141 -0.27 -12.33 4.14
C THR A 141 1.08 -11.84 3.64
N CYS A 142 1.68 -10.84 4.32
CA CYS A 142 2.87 -10.16 3.82
C CYS A 142 4.19 -10.70 4.37
N HIS A 143 4.16 -11.29 5.56
CA HIS A 143 5.35 -11.73 6.28
C HIS A 143 5.15 -13.14 6.82
N SER A 144 4.62 -14.00 6.00
CA SER A 144 4.30 -15.36 6.40
C SER A 144 5.33 -16.33 5.81
N PRO A 145 5.86 -17.23 6.62
CA PRO A 145 5.69 -17.28 8.08
C PRO A 145 6.57 -16.21 8.78
N ALA A 146 6.08 -15.65 9.88
CA ALA A 146 6.76 -14.56 10.60
C ALA A 146 8.04 -15.03 11.36
N ASP A 147 8.15 -16.31 11.63
CA ASP A 147 9.24 -17.01 12.28
C ASP A 147 10.33 -17.48 11.30
N GLU A 148 10.08 -17.37 9.99
CA GLU A 148 11.03 -17.72 8.95
C GLU A 148 11.98 -16.55 8.62
N PRO A 149 13.20 -16.82 8.12
CA PRO A 149 14.09 -15.81 7.58
C PRO A 149 13.39 -14.96 6.51
N ARG A 150 13.75 -13.66 6.44
CA ARG A 150 13.15 -12.69 5.51
C ARG A 150 13.10 -13.18 4.05
N ASP A 151 14.10 -13.92 3.62
CA ASP A 151 14.18 -14.42 2.23
C ASP A 151 13.09 -15.47 1.92
N ASN A 152 12.52 -16.09 2.94
CA ASN A 152 11.42 -17.03 2.84
C ASN A 152 10.03 -16.36 2.91
N TRP A 153 9.97 -15.05 3.16
CA TRP A 153 8.70 -14.36 3.27
C TRP A 153 8.04 -14.18 1.92
N LYS A 154 6.76 -14.50 1.89
CA LYS A 154 5.93 -14.42 0.69
C LYS A 154 4.81 -13.41 0.91
N LEU A 155 4.54 -12.59 -0.08
CA LEU A 155 3.29 -11.83 -0.16
C LEU A 155 2.24 -12.77 -0.78
N ALA A 156 1.51 -13.49 0.06
CA ALA A 156 0.54 -14.49 -0.38
C ALA A 156 -0.44 -14.84 0.74
N THR A 157 -1.59 -15.41 0.38
CA THR A 157 -2.48 -16.11 1.29
C THR A 157 -2.02 -17.56 1.53
N LYS A 158 -2.65 -18.28 2.45
CA LYS A 158 -2.28 -19.66 2.77
C LYS A 158 -2.92 -20.68 1.83
N THR A 159 -4.11 -20.39 1.32
CA THR A 159 -4.89 -21.30 0.48
C THR A 159 -5.45 -20.58 -0.74
N VAL A 160 -5.85 -21.36 -1.76
CA VAL A 160 -6.45 -20.84 -3.00
C VAL A 160 -7.83 -20.21 -2.79
N THR A 161 -8.49 -20.53 -1.67
CA THR A 161 -9.81 -19.98 -1.31
C THR A 161 -9.73 -18.64 -0.61
N GLU A 162 -8.55 -18.29 -0.09
CA GLU A 162 -8.29 -17.00 0.52
C GLU A 162 -7.89 -15.99 -0.56
N LYS A 163 -8.63 -14.90 -0.66
CA LYS A 163 -8.35 -13.81 -1.61
C LYS A 163 -8.39 -12.46 -0.92
N GLY A 164 -7.48 -11.59 -1.30
CA GLY A 164 -7.44 -10.19 -0.84
C GLY A 164 -7.36 -9.22 -2.02
N ASP A 165 -8.04 -8.09 -1.92
CA ASP A 165 -8.06 -6.98 -2.86
C ASP A 165 -6.99 -5.98 -2.44
N LEU A 166 -6.05 -5.65 -3.32
CA LEU A 166 -4.84 -4.87 -3.04
C LEU A 166 -4.78 -3.59 -3.86
N TRP A 167 -5.12 -2.47 -3.25
CA TRP A 167 -4.96 -1.13 -3.83
C TRP A 167 -3.57 -0.60 -3.55
N HIS A 168 -2.82 -0.26 -4.58
CA HIS A 168 -1.43 0.15 -4.41
C HIS A 168 -1.11 1.43 -5.17
N TRP A 169 -1.30 2.58 -4.52
CA TRP A 169 -0.86 3.87 -5.06
C TRP A 169 0.68 3.99 -4.98
N LYS A 170 1.27 4.53 -6.04
CA LYS A 170 2.71 4.68 -6.22
C LYS A 170 3.00 6.04 -6.84
N ALA A 171 3.80 6.85 -6.15
CA ALA A 171 4.06 8.24 -6.54
C ALA A 171 4.66 8.41 -7.94
N ALA A 172 5.54 7.49 -8.38
CA ALA A 172 6.17 7.54 -9.70
C ALA A 172 5.38 6.84 -10.80
N ARG A 173 4.61 5.79 -10.49
CA ARG A 173 4.11 4.84 -11.51
C ARG A 173 2.61 4.84 -11.70
N SER A 174 1.83 5.18 -10.67
CA SER A 174 0.37 5.24 -10.76
C SER A 174 -0.17 6.66 -10.60
N ALA A 175 0.41 7.47 -9.71
CA ALA A 175 -0.02 8.85 -9.51
C ALA A 175 -0.07 9.70 -10.80
N PRO A 176 0.86 9.55 -11.77
CA PRO A 176 0.81 10.33 -13.02
C PRO A 176 -0.48 10.14 -13.83
N TYR A 177 -1.16 9.02 -13.66
CA TYR A 177 -2.46 8.75 -14.31
C TYR A 177 -3.64 8.77 -13.32
N ASN A 178 -3.45 9.32 -12.12
CA ASN A 178 -4.51 9.47 -11.10
C ASN A 178 -5.20 8.14 -10.74
N TYR A 179 -4.43 7.08 -10.49
CA TYR A 179 -4.96 5.79 -10.05
C TYR A 179 -4.05 5.13 -8.99
N ALA A 180 -4.58 4.14 -8.30
CA ALA A 180 -3.81 3.15 -7.58
C ALA A 180 -3.85 1.84 -8.37
N ASP A 181 -2.70 1.17 -8.48
CA ASP A 181 -2.54 -0.09 -9.22
C ASP A 181 -3.38 -1.17 -8.53
N ASP A 182 -4.53 -1.52 -9.11
CA ASP A 182 -5.42 -2.55 -8.58
C ASP A 182 -4.87 -3.94 -8.87
N ALA A 183 -4.96 -4.79 -7.86
CA ALA A 183 -4.40 -6.13 -7.89
C ALA A 183 -5.09 -6.96 -6.80
N TRP A 184 -4.97 -8.27 -6.88
CA TRP A 184 -5.48 -9.15 -5.85
C TRP A 184 -4.41 -10.11 -5.33
N LEU A 185 -4.66 -10.70 -4.17
CA LEU A 185 -3.76 -11.60 -3.48
C LEU A 185 -4.40 -12.98 -3.31
N THR A 186 -3.62 -14.02 -3.59
CA THR A 186 -3.99 -15.42 -3.38
C THR A 186 -2.77 -16.22 -2.90
N VAL A 187 -2.85 -17.54 -2.91
CA VAL A 187 -1.74 -18.42 -2.56
C VAL A 187 -0.52 -18.19 -3.47
N ALA A 188 0.67 -18.36 -2.92
CA ALA A 188 1.91 -18.33 -3.67
C ALA A 188 1.99 -19.48 -4.69
N GLY A 189 2.72 -19.28 -5.76
CA GLY A 189 2.81 -20.19 -6.88
C GLY A 189 2.30 -19.48 -8.12
N SER A 190 3.19 -18.84 -8.86
CA SER A 190 2.85 -18.17 -10.10
C SER A 190 3.36 -18.96 -11.28
N PRO A 191 2.57 -19.14 -12.35
CA PRO A 191 3.09 -19.61 -13.63
C PRO A 191 4.07 -18.61 -14.27
N THR A 192 4.26 -17.42 -13.74
CA THR A 192 5.08 -16.35 -14.32
C THR A 192 6.51 -16.26 -13.77
N GLY A 193 6.97 -17.23 -12.97
CA GLY A 193 8.39 -17.40 -12.65
C GLY A 193 9.14 -16.15 -12.14
N SER A 194 8.47 -15.23 -11.42
CA SER A 194 9.17 -14.09 -10.88
C SER A 194 9.94 -14.45 -9.61
N TYR A 195 11.04 -13.79 -9.42
CA TYR A 195 12.15 -13.96 -8.49
C TYR A 195 11.80 -14.23 -6.99
N ARG A 196 10.54 -14.06 -6.61
CA ARG A 196 9.97 -14.54 -5.35
C ARG A 196 8.58 -15.08 -5.66
N GLU A 197 8.33 -16.31 -5.31
CA GLU A 197 6.96 -16.83 -5.34
C GLU A 197 6.05 -15.88 -4.58
N THR A 198 5.13 -15.25 -5.29
CA THR A 198 4.17 -14.33 -4.70
C THR A 198 2.76 -14.74 -5.08
N GLY A 199 1.83 -14.54 -4.17
CA GLY A 199 0.40 -14.67 -4.42
C GLY A 199 -0.22 -13.46 -5.10
N ARG A 200 0.53 -12.36 -5.29
CA ARG A 200 0.01 -11.17 -5.95
C ARG A 200 -0.28 -11.42 -7.42
N ARG A 201 -1.47 -11.03 -7.85
CA ARG A 201 -1.93 -11.04 -9.25
C ARG A 201 -2.32 -9.63 -9.64
N LYS A 202 -2.07 -9.27 -10.88
CA LYS A 202 -2.54 -8.00 -11.46
C LYS A 202 -3.95 -8.22 -11.96
N ASP A 203 -4.79 -7.24 -11.77
CA ASP A 203 -6.10 -7.22 -12.39
C ASP A 203 -6.01 -7.07 -13.90
N ALA A 204 -7.07 -7.41 -14.61
CA ALA A 204 -7.10 -7.39 -16.06
C ALA A 204 -6.95 -5.95 -16.59
N GLY A 205 -6.18 -5.81 -17.66
CA GLY A 205 -5.99 -4.52 -18.32
C GLY A 205 -4.54 -4.06 -18.40
N LYS A 206 -4.36 -2.82 -18.85
CA LYS A 206 -3.06 -2.15 -18.99
C LYS A 206 -2.74 -1.34 -17.74
N GLY A 207 -1.49 -0.97 -17.56
CA GLY A 207 -0.99 -0.11 -16.47
C GLY A 207 0.37 -0.54 -15.95
N GLY A 208 0.82 0.10 -14.87
CA GLY A 208 2.16 -0.08 -14.33
C GLY A 208 3.19 0.71 -15.12
N ASP A 209 4.34 0.11 -15.40
CA ASP A 209 5.47 0.81 -15.99
C ASP A 209 6.32 -0.06 -16.93
N LEU A 210 6.95 0.59 -17.89
CA LEU A 210 8.04 0.03 -18.68
C LEU A 210 9.37 0.43 -18.04
N LYS A 211 10.34 -0.50 -18.02
CA LYS A 211 11.73 -0.16 -17.71
C LYS A 211 12.34 0.58 -18.88
N ASN A 212 12.78 1.81 -18.66
CA ASN A 212 13.44 2.63 -19.66
C ASN A 212 14.91 2.24 -19.76
N GLN A 213 15.19 1.22 -20.54
CA GLN A 213 16.56 0.73 -20.76
C GLN A 213 16.71 0.12 -22.15
N THR A 214 17.91 0.17 -22.67
CA THR A 214 18.33 -0.60 -23.85
C THR A 214 18.27 -2.09 -23.59
N GLU A 215 18.37 -2.91 -24.60
CA GLU A 215 18.29 -4.38 -24.49
C GLU A 215 19.39 -4.95 -23.59
N ASP A 216 20.58 -4.39 -23.65
CA ASP A 216 21.73 -4.72 -22.80
C ASP A 216 21.62 -4.14 -21.38
N GLY A 217 20.63 -3.29 -21.12
CA GLY A 217 20.39 -2.69 -19.79
C GLY A 217 21.40 -1.65 -19.34
N THR A 218 22.24 -1.13 -20.24
CA THR A 218 23.37 -0.25 -19.87
C THR A 218 23.03 1.25 -19.88
N GLN A 219 21.94 1.65 -20.52
CA GLN A 219 21.56 3.05 -20.67
C GLN A 219 20.05 3.23 -20.95
N PRO A 220 19.48 4.44 -20.78
CA PRO A 220 18.08 4.70 -21.09
C PRO A 220 17.81 4.57 -22.59
N LEU A 221 16.64 4.06 -22.96
CA LEU A 221 16.20 3.92 -24.36
C LEU A 221 15.38 5.11 -24.85
N TYR A 222 14.66 5.78 -23.92
CA TYR A 222 13.74 6.87 -24.23
C TYR A 222 14.06 8.11 -23.39
N MET A 223 13.73 9.26 -23.94
CA MET A 223 13.84 10.58 -23.29
C MET A 223 12.58 11.40 -23.54
N GLN A 224 12.43 12.51 -22.81
CA GLN A 224 11.42 13.52 -23.11
C GLN A 224 11.69 14.13 -24.49
N ASP A 225 10.65 14.26 -25.30
CA ASP A 225 10.72 15.01 -26.53
C ASP A 225 11.03 16.49 -26.21
N PRO A 226 12.16 17.05 -26.67
CA PRO A 226 12.55 18.42 -26.33
C PRO A 226 11.60 19.48 -26.89
N PHE A 227 10.77 19.13 -27.86
CA PHE A 227 9.82 20.04 -28.51
C PHE A 227 8.41 19.93 -27.95
N LYS A 228 8.15 19.02 -27.02
CA LYS A 228 6.84 18.81 -26.39
C LYS A 228 6.87 19.12 -24.91
N LYS A 229 5.80 19.74 -24.42
CA LYS A 229 5.58 19.86 -22.97
C LYS A 229 4.98 18.54 -22.46
N PRO A 230 5.48 17.99 -21.33
CA PRO A 230 4.88 16.81 -20.73
C PRO A 230 3.48 17.12 -20.19
N SER A 231 2.55 16.18 -20.34
CA SER A 231 1.19 16.28 -19.78
C SER A 231 1.21 16.34 -18.26
N VAL A 232 2.16 15.63 -17.66
CA VAL A 232 2.42 15.66 -16.21
C VAL A 232 3.88 16.04 -16.02
N PRO A 233 4.19 17.30 -15.65
CA PRO A 233 5.55 17.72 -15.34
C PRO A 233 6.21 16.78 -14.34
N GLU A 234 7.52 16.59 -14.44
CA GLU A 234 8.36 15.73 -13.60
C GLU A 234 8.27 14.21 -13.90
N PHE A 235 7.33 13.76 -14.76
CA PHE A 235 7.23 12.37 -15.20
C PHE A 235 7.48 12.28 -16.71
N LEU A 236 7.95 11.11 -17.13
CA LEU A 236 8.04 10.74 -18.54
C LEU A 236 7.05 9.60 -18.79
N LEU A 237 5.88 9.93 -19.33
CA LEU A 237 4.87 8.95 -19.70
C LEU A 237 5.33 8.20 -20.95
N LEU A 238 5.00 6.89 -21.04
CA LEU A 238 5.44 6.08 -22.19
C LEU A 238 4.96 6.66 -23.52
N GLU A 239 3.74 7.21 -23.58
CA GLU A 239 3.14 7.80 -24.78
C GLU A 239 3.75 9.16 -25.18
N GLU A 240 4.51 9.79 -24.28
CA GLU A 240 5.21 11.06 -24.50
C GLU A 240 6.72 10.86 -24.74
N ALA A 241 7.19 9.62 -24.54
CA ALA A 241 8.60 9.29 -24.63
C ALA A 241 9.07 9.16 -26.09
N THR A 242 10.22 9.73 -26.38
CA THR A 242 10.89 9.65 -27.69
C THR A 242 12.13 8.79 -27.57
N LYS A 243 12.34 7.87 -28.53
CA LYS A 243 13.53 7.01 -28.55
C LYS A 243 14.80 7.86 -28.74
N ILE A 244 15.80 7.58 -27.92
CA ILE A 244 17.11 8.22 -28.04
C ILE A 244 17.82 7.62 -29.27
N THR A 245 18.21 8.48 -30.20
CA THR A 245 18.97 8.11 -31.39
C THR A 245 20.41 8.65 -31.40
N ASP A 246 20.67 9.66 -30.55
CA ASP A 246 21.99 10.25 -30.35
C ASP A 246 22.25 10.47 -28.87
N TYR A 247 23.24 9.75 -28.33
CA TYR A 247 23.64 9.88 -26.93
C TYR A 247 24.70 10.97 -26.69
N SER A 248 25.26 11.57 -27.76
CA SER A 248 26.28 12.62 -27.65
C SER A 248 25.74 13.95 -27.11
N ILE A 249 24.43 14.11 -27.11
CA ILE A 249 23.73 15.28 -26.58
C ILE A 249 23.79 15.41 -25.04
N PHE A 250 24.02 14.32 -24.36
CA PHE A 250 23.97 14.29 -22.90
C PHE A 250 25.25 14.79 -22.25
N LYS A 251 25.08 15.44 -21.10
CA LYS A 251 26.17 16.00 -20.29
C LYS A 251 26.20 15.34 -18.91
N ALA A 252 27.39 15.34 -18.31
CA ALA A 252 27.53 14.85 -16.94
C ALA A 252 26.53 15.54 -16.00
N GLY A 253 25.79 14.75 -15.25
CA GLY A 253 24.72 15.20 -14.37
C GLY A 253 23.31 15.03 -14.90
N ASP A 254 23.14 14.80 -16.21
CA ASP A 254 21.81 14.59 -16.81
C ASP A 254 21.13 13.37 -16.20
N LYS A 255 19.79 13.48 -16.00
CA LYS A 255 18.96 12.44 -15.41
C LYS A 255 17.80 12.11 -16.33
N ILE A 256 17.47 10.82 -16.43
CA ILE A 256 16.32 10.31 -17.17
C ILE A 256 15.53 9.33 -16.28
N PRO A 257 14.19 9.42 -16.26
CA PRO A 257 13.38 8.44 -15.52
C PRO A 257 13.62 7.01 -15.99
N PHE A 258 13.81 6.08 -15.04
CA PHE A 258 13.92 4.66 -15.35
C PHE A 258 12.58 3.98 -15.53
N ARG A 259 11.51 4.56 -14.97
CA ARG A 259 10.16 4.03 -15.06
C ARG A 259 9.30 4.93 -15.92
N LEU A 260 8.76 4.36 -16.99
CA LEU A 260 7.81 5.04 -17.90
C LEU A 260 6.42 4.52 -17.55
N PRO A 261 5.57 5.30 -16.88
CA PRO A 261 4.19 4.93 -16.61
C PRO A 261 3.43 4.62 -17.90
N ILE A 262 2.62 3.56 -17.87
CA ILE A 262 1.77 3.12 -18.98
C ILE A 262 0.34 3.54 -18.67
N LYS A 263 -0.35 4.14 -19.65
CA LYS A 263 -1.76 4.53 -19.51
C LYS A 263 -2.61 3.34 -19.08
N PRO A 264 -3.32 3.45 -17.93
CA PRO A 264 -4.07 2.33 -17.39
C PRO A 264 -5.40 2.12 -18.11
N SER A 265 -5.91 0.88 -18.06
CA SER A 265 -7.25 0.50 -18.56
C SER A 265 -7.70 -0.82 -17.94
N GLY A 266 -9.01 -1.14 -18.06
CA GLY A 266 -9.61 -2.35 -17.52
C GLY A 266 -9.76 -2.29 -15.99
N SER A 267 -9.98 -3.45 -15.33
CA SER A 267 -10.19 -3.51 -13.87
C SER A 267 -8.98 -3.01 -13.10
N ARG A 268 -7.79 -3.16 -13.63
CA ARG A 268 -6.58 -2.59 -13.05
C ARG A 268 -6.62 -1.07 -12.82
N PHE A 269 -7.58 -0.39 -13.46
CA PHE A 269 -7.80 1.06 -13.35
C PHE A 269 -9.04 1.40 -12.50
N ASP A 270 -9.62 0.47 -11.76
CA ASP A 270 -10.85 0.72 -11.00
C ASP A 270 -10.61 1.64 -9.81
N VAL A 271 -9.49 1.49 -9.12
CA VAL A 271 -9.12 2.40 -8.03
C VAL A 271 -8.53 3.70 -8.57
N LYS A 272 -9.27 4.78 -8.42
CA LYS A 272 -8.84 6.14 -8.80
C LYS A 272 -8.09 6.81 -7.64
N SER A 273 -7.26 7.79 -7.97
CA SER A 273 -6.57 8.58 -6.95
C SER A 273 -6.46 10.05 -7.32
N ILE A 274 -6.41 10.88 -6.29
CA ILE A 274 -5.94 12.27 -6.36
C ILE A 274 -4.89 12.43 -5.28
N SER A 275 -3.72 12.95 -5.62
CA SER A 275 -2.62 13.06 -4.66
C SER A 275 -1.92 14.40 -4.73
N ARG A 276 -1.39 14.84 -3.59
CA ARG A 276 -0.59 16.06 -3.48
C ARG A 276 0.43 15.91 -2.36
N TYR A 277 1.65 16.33 -2.64
CA TYR A 277 2.69 16.53 -1.64
C TYR A 277 2.78 18.02 -1.31
N ALA A 278 2.61 18.37 -0.04
CA ALA A 278 2.73 19.74 0.45
C ALA A 278 3.09 19.75 1.93
N ASN A 279 3.80 20.78 2.38
CA ASN A 279 4.14 21.01 3.79
C ASN A 279 4.84 19.82 4.47
N GLY A 280 5.71 19.12 3.75
CA GLY A 280 6.44 17.97 4.28
C GLY A 280 5.56 16.76 4.54
N GLY A 281 4.62 16.47 3.64
CA GLY A 281 3.77 15.30 3.74
C GLY A 281 2.90 15.06 2.51
N TRP A 282 2.39 13.87 2.44
CA TRP A 282 1.47 13.42 1.41
C TRP A 282 0.01 13.56 1.83
N MET A 283 -0.81 13.88 0.87
CA MET A 283 -2.27 13.75 0.90
C MET A 283 -2.67 12.91 -0.30
N VAL A 284 -3.34 11.79 -0.05
CA VAL A 284 -3.77 10.86 -1.09
C VAL A 284 -5.23 10.49 -0.86
N MET A 285 -6.07 10.81 -1.84
CA MET A 285 -7.44 10.33 -1.92
C MET A 285 -7.46 9.10 -2.81
N LEU A 286 -8.04 8.00 -2.33
CA LEU A 286 -8.31 6.79 -3.11
C LEU A 286 -9.81 6.54 -3.14
N TYR A 287 -10.34 6.13 -4.30
CA TYR A 287 -11.76 5.83 -4.40
C TYR A 287 -12.06 4.82 -5.50
N ARG A 288 -13.11 4.04 -5.27
CA ARG A 288 -13.58 3.01 -6.20
C ARG A 288 -15.09 2.81 -6.03
N LYS A 289 -15.75 2.26 -7.03
CA LYS A 289 -17.11 1.78 -6.90
C LYS A 289 -17.23 0.76 -5.77
N LEU A 290 -18.39 0.74 -5.09
CA LEU A 290 -18.71 -0.28 -4.08
C LEU A 290 -18.75 -1.68 -4.71
N ASP A 291 -19.23 -1.76 -5.93
CA ASP A 291 -19.25 -2.97 -6.77
C ASP A 291 -18.69 -2.61 -8.14
N THR A 292 -17.60 -3.24 -8.52
CA THR A 292 -16.95 -3.08 -9.83
C THR A 292 -17.47 -4.07 -10.86
N GLY A 293 -18.13 -5.14 -10.40
CA GLY A 293 -18.53 -6.27 -11.23
C GLY A 293 -17.38 -7.26 -11.53
N HIS A 294 -16.21 -7.10 -10.90
CA HIS A 294 -15.05 -7.98 -11.07
C HIS A 294 -14.88 -8.92 -9.87
N GLU A 295 -14.55 -10.20 -10.14
CA GLU A 295 -14.42 -11.23 -9.10
C GLU A 295 -13.13 -11.13 -8.27
N ASP A 296 -12.16 -10.38 -8.77
CA ASP A 296 -10.88 -10.08 -8.12
C ASP A 296 -10.94 -8.86 -7.19
N ASP A 297 -12.12 -8.24 -7.09
CA ASP A 297 -12.42 -7.09 -6.25
C ASP A 297 -13.33 -7.43 -5.06
N VAL A 298 -13.14 -6.74 -3.95
CA VAL A 298 -14.10 -6.78 -2.85
C VAL A 298 -15.37 -6.00 -3.21
N VAL A 299 -16.52 -6.63 -3.08
CA VAL A 299 -17.83 -5.95 -3.17
C VAL A 299 -18.18 -5.40 -1.79
N PHE A 300 -18.22 -4.07 -1.68
CA PHE A 300 -18.60 -3.39 -0.45
C PHE A 300 -20.11 -3.28 -0.31
N ASN A 301 -20.62 -3.75 0.81
CA ASN A 301 -22.02 -3.59 1.21
C ASN A 301 -22.06 -2.75 2.49
N SER A 302 -22.75 -1.62 2.46
CA SER A 302 -22.83 -0.69 3.60
C SER A 302 -23.47 -1.26 4.87
N MET A 303 -24.05 -2.45 4.81
CA MET A 303 -24.58 -3.17 5.96
C MET A 303 -23.57 -4.14 6.60
N LYS A 304 -22.32 -4.20 6.07
CA LYS A 304 -21.25 -5.10 6.54
C LYS A 304 -20.02 -4.32 6.96
N ASN A 305 -19.20 -4.97 7.76
CA ASN A 305 -17.87 -4.51 8.12
C ASN A 305 -16.81 -5.30 7.35
N TYR A 306 -15.66 -4.66 7.07
CA TYR A 306 -14.57 -5.25 6.32
C TYR A 306 -13.26 -5.07 7.07
N GLY A 307 -12.54 -6.18 7.32
CA GLY A 307 -11.16 -6.10 7.77
C GLY A 307 -10.29 -5.50 6.67
N PHE A 308 -9.37 -4.61 7.03
CA PHE A 308 -8.39 -4.10 6.11
C PHE A 308 -7.05 -3.79 6.78
N ALA A 309 -6.01 -3.67 5.97
CA ALA A 309 -4.67 -3.31 6.41
C ALA A 309 -4.11 -2.18 5.56
N LEU A 310 -3.21 -1.38 6.13
CA LEU A 310 -2.55 -0.26 5.47
C LEU A 310 -1.05 -0.35 5.63
N ALA A 311 -0.31 0.01 4.58
CA ALA A 311 1.14 0.15 4.60
C ALA A 311 1.57 1.43 3.89
N ILE A 312 2.54 2.13 4.48
CA ILE A 312 3.22 3.31 3.91
C ILE A 312 4.65 2.91 3.56
N PHE A 313 5.11 3.35 2.40
CA PHE A 313 6.48 3.16 1.91
C PHE A 313 7.09 4.54 1.69
N ASP A 314 8.19 4.82 2.34
CA ASP A 314 9.00 6.00 2.17
C ASP A 314 10.30 5.59 1.45
N ASP A 315 10.51 6.14 0.25
CA ASP A 315 11.67 5.83 -0.62
C ASP A 315 12.00 4.33 -0.71
N SER A 316 10.99 3.46 -0.59
CA SER A 316 11.18 2.03 -0.47
C SER A 316 10.35 1.20 -1.42
N GLY A 317 10.91 0.05 -1.82
CA GLY A 317 10.26 -0.95 -2.67
C GLY A 317 9.71 -2.15 -1.92
N SER A 318 10.23 -2.42 -0.73
CA SER A 318 9.92 -3.62 0.04
C SER A 318 9.74 -3.34 1.53
N ASP A 319 10.55 -2.44 2.07
CA ASP A 319 10.43 -2.05 3.47
C ASP A 319 9.34 -0.99 3.60
N HIS A 320 8.51 -1.13 4.63
CA HIS A 320 7.34 -0.29 4.81
C HIS A 320 6.94 -0.23 6.28
N SER A 321 6.31 0.87 6.65
CA SER A 321 5.56 0.99 7.89
C SER A 321 4.15 0.44 7.68
N LYS A 322 3.62 -0.27 8.67
CA LYS A 322 2.28 -0.85 8.66
C LYS A 322 1.53 -0.45 9.90
N THR A 323 0.22 -0.51 9.86
CA THR A 323 -0.60 -0.29 11.05
C THR A 323 -0.26 -1.30 12.15
N THR A 324 -0.15 -0.80 13.37
CA THR A 324 0.16 -1.62 14.55
C THR A 324 -1.00 -2.50 14.98
N GLU A 325 -2.22 -2.04 14.69
CA GLU A 325 -3.46 -2.70 15.07
C GLU A 325 -4.25 -3.14 13.84
N PRO A 326 -5.04 -4.23 13.95
CA PRO A 326 -6.02 -4.60 12.93
C PRO A 326 -7.03 -3.49 12.74
N MET A 327 -7.49 -3.29 11.52
CA MET A 327 -8.43 -2.25 11.17
C MET A 327 -9.72 -2.83 10.61
N THR A 328 -10.81 -2.16 10.89
CA THR A 328 -12.13 -2.49 10.34
C THR A 328 -12.75 -1.25 9.71
N LEU A 329 -13.14 -1.37 8.46
CA LEU A 329 -14.02 -0.42 7.78
C LEU A 329 -15.46 -0.74 8.15
N SER A 330 -16.18 0.25 8.62
CA SER A 330 -17.63 0.22 8.84
C SER A 330 -18.31 1.35 8.05
N PHE A 331 -19.61 1.29 7.91
CA PHE A 331 -20.40 2.30 7.22
C PHE A 331 -21.38 2.91 8.20
N ALA A 332 -21.40 4.24 8.31
CA ALA A 332 -22.47 4.93 9.03
C ALA A 332 -23.81 4.72 8.32
N ARG A 333 -24.87 4.57 9.09
CA ARG A 333 -26.24 4.51 8.51
C ARG A 333 -26.56 5.85 7.84
N LYS A 334 -27.28 5.77 6.71
CA LYS A 334 -27.85 6.95 6.01
C LYS A 334 -28.84 7.68 6.88
#